data_cf3ea4417c32346b0dfa49fcc4e68a22
#
_entry.id   cf3ea4417c32346b0dfa49fcc4e68a22
#
_cell.length_a   1.000
_cell.length_b   1.000
_cell.length_c   1.000
_cell.angle_alpha   90.00
_cell.angle_beta   90.00
_cell.angle_gamma   90.00
#
_symmetry.space_group_name_H-M   'P 1'
#
loop_
_entity.id
_entity.type
_entity.pdbx_description
1 polymer ?
#
loop_
_entity_poly.entity_id
_entity_poly.type
_entity_poly.pdbx_seq_one_letter_code
_entity_poly.pdbx_strand_id
1 'polypeptide(L)'
;MSSVMEKPRLVITGRGIVPGVAQGEALVTRETISGWGGINPMTGTVIESRHELKGQSFAEKVLVFPGAKGSSGWSGIFHMAKLRGMAPVAMVFNIMTTKAALGAVVMRTPTVTDCDIDPLDHIRTGDWVRVDGDAGTISVWDRKPD
;
A
#
# COMPACT_ATOMS: atom_id res chain seq x y z
N MET A 1 -0.28 -26.92 -17.80
CA MET A 1 -0.80 -26.73 -16.51
C MET A 1 -1.90 -25.68 -16.50
N SER A 2 -2.60 -25.66 -15.46
CA SER A 2 -3.68 -24.72 -15.34
C SER A 2 -3.18 -23.29 -15.16
N SER A 3 -3.76 -22.37 -15.90
CA SER A 3 -3.53 -20.95 -15.70
C SER A 3 -4.50 -20.36 -14.68
N VAL A 4 -5.34 -21.20 -14.09
CA VAL A 4 -6.34 -20.73 -13.14
C VAL A 4 -5.66 -20.43 -11.82
N MET A 5 -5.76 -19.19 -11.39
CA MET A 5 -5.28 -18.80 -10.06
C MET A 5 -6.22 -19.35 -8.99
N GLU A 6 -5.65 -19.66 -7.84
CA GLU A 6 -6.44 -19.97 -6.67
C GLU A 6 -7.40 -18.81 -6.39
N LYS A 7 -8.58 -19.14 -5.90
CA LYS A 7 -9.51 -18.11 -5.49
C LYS A 7 -8.97 -17.38 -4.26
N PRO A 8 -9.09 -16.07 -4.19
CA PRO A 8 -8.73 -15.36 -2.99
C PRO A 8 -9.65 -15.78 -1.83
N ARG A 9 -9.11 -15.76 -0.61
CA ARG A 9 -9.92 -16.02 0.57
C ARG A 9 -10.89 -14.87 0.85
N LEU A 10 -10.61 -13.70 0.30
CA LEU A 10 -11.40 -12.50 0.55
C LEU A 10 -11.21 -11.52 -0.58
N VAL A 11 -12.29 -10.83 -0.96
CA VAL A 11 -12.23 -9.69 -1.87
C VAL A 11 -12.88 -8.51 -1.15
N ILE A 12 -12.13 -7.43 -1.02
CA ILE A 12 -12.59 -6.19 -0.40
C ILE A 12 -12.90 -5.21 -1.54
N THR A 13 -14.03 -4.53 -1.43
CA THR A 13 -14.44 -3.53 -2.43
C THR A 13 -14.30 -2.14 -1.84
N GLY A 14 -13.70 -1.26 -2.59
CA GLY A 14 -13.54 0.14 -2.22
C GLY A 14 -13.60 1.03 -3.44
N ARG A 15 -12.91 2.15 -3.37
CA ARG A 15 -12.84 3.11 -4.46
C ARG A 15 -11.40 3.16 -4.98
N GLY A 16 -11.22 2.86 -6.26
CA GLY A 16 -9.93 3.02 -6.91
C GLY A 16 -9.66 4.50 -7.18
N ILE A 17 -8.52 4.99 -6.73
CA ILE A 17 -8.13 6.39 -6.97
C ILE A 17 -6.96 6.51 -7.95
N VAL A 18 -6.23 5.43 -8.15
CA VAL A 18 -5.20 5.36 -9.19
C VAL A 18 -5.41 4.03 -9.92
N PRO A 19 -5.55 4.06 -11.25
CA PRO A 19 -5.80 2.84 -12.03
C PRO A 19 -4.57 1.93 -12.09
N GLY A 20 -4.79 0.72 -12.58
CA GLY A 20 -3.76 -0.29 -12.72
C GLY A 20 -3.97 -1.44 -11.76
N VAL A 21 -3.27 -2.52 -12.02
CA VAL A 21 -3.32 -3.73 -11.19
C VAL A 21 -1.89 -4.08 -10.78
N ALA A 22 -1.69 -4.31 -9.49
CA ALA A 22 -0.40 -4.74 -8.97
C ALA A 22 -0.60 -5.71 -7.81
N GLN A 23 0.38 -6.55 -7.58
CA GLN A 23 0.30 -7.55 -6.52
C GLN A 23 1.64 -7.74 -5.85
N GLY A 24 1.61 -8.17 -4.60
CA GLY A 24 2.80 -8.41 -3.80
C GLY A 24 2.44 -8.83 -2.40
N GLU A 25 3.46 -9.07 -1.59
CA GLU A 25 3.26 -9.30 -0.17
C GLU A 25 2.78 -8.03 0.50
N ALA A 26 1.85 -8.18 1.42
CA ALA A 26 1.37 -7.07 2.22
C ALA A 26 2.36 -6.69 3.30
N LEU A 27 2.54 -5.40 3.50
CA LEU A 27 3.15 -4.84 4.70
C LEU A 27 2.07 -3.99 5.36
N VAL A 28 1.64 -4.39 6.55
CA VAL A 28 0.46 -3.84 7.20
C VAL A 28 0.84 -3.13 8.48
N THR A 29 0.26 -1.96 8.70
CA THR A 29 0.39 -1.24 9.96
C THR A 29 -0.93 -0.56 10.33
N ARG A 30 -1.19 -0.46 11.63
CA ARG A 30 -2.33 0.33 12.15
C ARG A 30 -1.94 1.76 12.44
N GLU A 31 -0.68 2.10 12.22
CA GLU A 31 -0.18 3.46 12.45
C GLU A 31 -0.10 4.24 11.15
N THR A 32 -0.43 5.52 11.20
CA THR A 32 -0.22 6.43 10.06
C THR A 32 1.27 6.57 9.79
N ILE A 33 1.61 6.89 8.55
CA ILE A 33 3.01 7.00 8.14
C ILE A 33 3.32 8.44 7.75
N SER A 34 4.41 8.97 8.30
CA SER A 34 4.96 10.28 7.93
C SER A 34 5.85 10.14 6.71
N GLY A 35 5.91 11.19 5.91
CA GLY A 35 6.89 11.26 4.83
C GLY A 35 8.23 11.72 5.36
N TRP A 36 8.36 13.02 5.64
CA TRP A 36 9.59 13.57 6.19
C TRP A 36 9.86 13.03 7.60
N GLY A 37 11.04 12.44 7.76
CA GLY A 37 11.42 11.82 9.02
C GLY A 37 10.73 10.49 9.28
N GLY A 38 9.82 10.07 8.41
CA GLY A 38 9.09 8.82 8.57
C GLY A 38 9.61 7.69 7.69
N ILE A 39 10.10 8.03 6.50
CA ILE A 39 10.65 7.03 5.58
C ILE A 39 11.99 7.48 5.02
N ASN A 40 12.80 6.50 4.63
CA ASN A 40 14.01 6.73 3.85
C ASN A 40 13.72 6.34 2.40
N PRO A 41 13.61 7.32 1.48
CA PRO A 41 13.27 7.01 0.09
C PRO A 41 14.38 6.28 -0.67
N MET A 42 15.61 6.33 -0.17
CA MET A 42 16.74 5.64 -0.79
C MET A 42 16.68 4.14 -0.59
N THR A 43 16.11 3.70 0.52
CA THR A 43 16.04 2.28 0.88
C THR A 43 14.62 1.74 0.94
N GLY A 44 13.61 2.61 0.86
CA GLY A 44 12.21 2.20 0.96
C GLY A 44 11.85 1.67 2.34
N THR A 45 12.47 2.21 3.39
CA THR A 45 12.24 1.74 4.76
C THR A 45 11.55 2.78 5.61
N VAL A 46 10.81 2.29 6.61
CA VAL A 46 10.24 3.15 7.65
C VAL A 46 11.34 3.44 8.67
N ILE A 47 11.56 4.71 8.96
CA ILE A 47 12.61 5.16 9.89
C ILE A 47 12.09 5.93 11.09
N GLU A 48 10.79 6.17 11.16
CA GLU A 48 10.17 6.86 12.28
C GLU A 48 10.46 6.10 13.58
N SER A 49 11.05 6.77 14.58
CA SER A 49 11.69 6.11 15.71
C SER A 49 10.75 5.25 16.57
N ARG A 50 9.49 5.61 16.65
CA ARG A 50 8.51 4.86 17.45
C ARG A 50 7.49 4.10 16.63
N HIS A 51 7.72 4.00 15.31
CA HIS A 51 6.80 3.29 14.45
C HIS A 51 7.00 1.78 14.54
N GLU A 52 5.90 1.03 14.55
CA GLU A 52 5.98 -0.44 14.62
C GLU A 52 6.68 -1.07 13.43
N LEU A 53 6.69 -0.39 12.28
CA LEU A 53 7.38 -0.86 11.07
C LEU A 53 8.82 -0.37 10.96
N LYS A 54 9.36 0.28 11.99
CA LYS A 54 10.73 0.81 11.91
C LYS A 54 11.71 -0.25 11.45
N GLY A 55 12.48 0.08 10.42
CA GLY A 55 13.49 -0.80 9.84
C GLY A 55 12.95 -1.73 8.77
N GLN A 56 11.64 -1.81 8.60
CA GLN A 56 11.06 -2.68 7.56
C GLN A 56 10.92 -1.93 6.24
N SER A 57 11.13 -2.64 5.14
CA SER A 57 11.02 -2.08 3.80
C SER A 57 9.63 -2.33 3.23
N PHE A 58 9.08 -1.29 2.61
CA PHE A 58 7.85 -1.39 1.82
C PHE A 58 8.13 -1.54 0.32
N ALA A 59 9.40 -1.56 -0.08
CA ALA A 59 9.77 -1.66 -1.48
C ALA A 59 9.18 -2.92 -2.12
N GLU A 60 8.50 -2.73 -3.25
CA GLU A 60 7.85 -3.81 -4.02
C GLU A 60 6.77 -4.58 -3.25
N LYS A 61 6.26 -4.01 -2.17
CA LYS A 61 5.18 -4.61 -1.39
C LYS A 61 3.89 -3.84 -1.56
N VAL A 62 2.79 -4.45 -1.14
CA VAL A 62 1.51 -3.75 -1.04
C VAL A 62 1.44 -3.16 0.36
N LEU A 63 1.45 -1.82 0.44
CA LEU A 63 1.41 -1.12 1.71
C LEU A 63 -0.03 -0.92 2.14
N VAL A 64 -0.40 -1.47 3.29
CA VAL A 64 -1.75 -1.37 3.86
C VAL A 64 -1.63 -0.60 5.18
N PHE A 65 -2.21 0.58 5.22
CA PHE A 65 -2.03 1.50 6.34
C PHE A 65 -3.23 2.42 6.49
N PRO A 66 -3.42 3.08 7.64
CA PRO A 66 -4.57 3.96 7.81
C PRO A 66 -4.53 5.19 6.91
N GLY A 67 -3.36 5.77 6.72
CA GLY A 67 -3.22 6.97 5.92
C GLY A 67 -1.93 7.72 6.23
N ALA A 68 -1.77 8.87 5.56
CA ALA A 68 -0.61 9.73 5.71
C ALA A 68 -0.77 10.66 6.91
N LYS A 69 0.33 10.97 7.56
CA LYS A 69 0.39 12.05 8.55
C LYS A 69 1.59 12.94 8.27
N GLY A 70 1.61 14.09 8.90
CA GLY A 70 2.71 15.05 8.79
C GLY A 70 2.45 16.11 7.74
N SER A 71 3.53 16.65 7.17
CA SER A 71 3.48 17.80 6.30
C SER A 71 3.02 17.47 4.88
N SER A 72 2.76 18.51 4.11
CA SER A 72 2.40 18.41 2.69
C SER A 72 3.53 17.83 1.82
N GLY A 73 4.73 17.70 2.36
CA GLY A 73 5.84 17.04 1.66
C GLY A 73 5.73 15.53 1.53
N TRP A 74 4.66 14.93 2.06
CA TRP A 74 4.46 13.48 2.04
C TRP A 74 4.56 12.90 0.62
N SER A 75 3.86 13.52 -0.32
CA SER A 75 3.87 13.05 -1.72
C SER A 75 5.26 13.15 -2.35
N GLY A 76 6.01 14.21 -2.03
CA GLY A 76 7.36 14.41 -2.57
C GLY A 76 8.34 13.34 -2.11
N ILE A 77 8.32 13.00 -0.83
CA ILE A 77 9.25 12.01 -0.29
C ILE A 77 8.94 10.61 -0.82
N PHE A 78 7.66 10.25 -0.94
CA PHE A 78 7.27 8.99 -1.55
C PHE A 78 7.56 8.95 -3.05
N HIS A 79 7.43 10.08 -3.74
CA HIS A 79 7.82 10.17 -5.13
C HIS A 79 9.32 9.91 -5.31
N MET A 80 10.15 10.40 -4.41
CA MET A 80 11.59 10.09 -4.44
C MET A 80 11.83 8.59 -4.31
N ALA A 81 11.08 7.91 -3.45
CA ALA A 81 11.17 6.45 -3.32
C ALA A 81 10.81 5.77 -4.65
N LYS A 82 9.78 6.25 -5.33
CA LYS A 82 9.37 5.72 -6.64
C LYS A 82 10.48 5.87 -7.67
N LEU A 83 11.11 7.03 -7.73
CA LEU A 83 12.20 7.29 -8.67
C LEU A 83 13.42 6.40 -8.41
N ARG A 84 13.59 5.94 -7.17
CA ARG A 84 14.66 5.02 -6.78
C ARG A 84 14.28 3.55 -6.91
N GLY A 85 13.06 3.24 -7.35
CA GLY A 85 12.58 1.86 -7.44
C GLY A 85 12.26 1.23 -6.08
N MET A 86 12.11 2.04 -5.05
CA MET A 86 11.88 1.58 -3.67
C MET A 86 10.46 1.83 -3.18
N ALA A 87 9.53 2.18 -4.06
CA ALA A 87 8.16 2.44 -3.67
C ALA A 87 7.36 1.14 -3.52
N PRO A 88 6.22 1.20 -2.79
CA PRO A 88 5.28 0.10 -2.82
C PRO A 88 4.76 -0.12 -4.24
N VAL A 89 4.39 -1.35 -4.57
CA VAL A 89 3.77 -1.65 -5.88
C VAL A 89 2.30 -1.23 -5.91
N ALA A 90 1.66 -1.18 -4.73
CA ALA A 90 0.28 -0.76 -4.58
C ALA A 90 0.06 -0.27 -3.16
N MET A 91 -1.01 0.51 -2.97
CA MET A 91 -1.35 1.02 -1.65
C MET A 91 -2.84 0.81 -1.35
N VAL A 92 -3.12 0.56 -0.08
CA VAL A 92 -4.48 0.50 0.46
C VAL A 92 -4.50 1.36 1.71
N PHE A 93 -5.35 2.38 1.74
CA PHE A 93 -5.52 3.20 2.94
C PHE A 93 -6.98 3.62 3.09
N ASN A 94 -7.45 3.67 4.33
CA ASN A 94 -8.86 3.93 4.61
C ASN A 94 -9.17 5.38 4.92
N ILE A 95 -8.19 6.11 5.44
CA ILE A 95 -8.37 7.53 5.73
C ILE A 95 -7.84 8.32 4.53
N MET A 96 -8.75 8.77 3.70
CA MET A 96 -8.41 9.52 2.49
C MET A 96 -8.02 10.94 2.89
N THR A 97 -6.77 11.30 2.60
CA THR A 97 -6.29 12.66 2.77
C THR A 97 -5.72 13.16 1.45
N THR A 98 -5.70 14.47 1.27
CA THR A 98 -5.13 15.06 0.05
C THR A 98 -3.69 14.63 -0.15
N LYS A 99 -2.88 14.59 0.91
CA LYS A 99 -1.48 14.23 0.80
C LYS A 99 -1.26 12.76 0.40
N ALA A 100 -2.08 11.85 0.94
CA ALA A 100 -1.99 10.43 0.56
C ALA A 100 -2.45 10.21 -0.87
N ALA A 101 -3.57 10.82 -1.26
CA ALA A 101 -4.08 10.74 -2.62
C ALA A 101 -3.09 11.33 -3.62
N LEU A 102 -2.52 12.48 -3.31
CA LEU A 102 -1.53 13.12 -4.18
C LEU A 102 -0.29 12.23 -4.33
N GLY A 103 0.17 11.63 -3.24
CA GLY A 103 1.31 10.71 -3.29
C GLY A 103 1.04 9.51 -4.20
N ALA A 104 -0.14 8.91 -4.08
CA ALA A 104 -0.54 7.80 -4.92
C ALA A 104 -0.54 8.20 -6.41
N VAL A 105 -1.10 9.38 -6.72
CA VAL A 105 -1.19 9.87 -8.09
C VAL A 105 0.19 10.13 -8.68
N VAL A 106 1.07 10.85 -7.96
CA VAL A 106 2.39 11.18 -8.50
C VAL A 106 3.26 9.94 -8.67
N MET A 107 3.09 8.94 -7.82
CA MET A 107 3.79 7.67 -7.97
C MET A 107 3.17 6.77 -9.05
N ARG A 108 1.96 7.07 -9.50
CA ARG A 108 1.19 6.21 -10.40
C ARG A 108 1.04 4.80 -9.84
N THR A 109 0.88 4.72 -8.53
CA THR A 109 0.79 3.45 -7.82
C THR A 109 -0.68 3.05 -7.69
N PRO A 110 -1.08 1.86 -8.17
CA PRO A 110 -2.46 1.40 -8.02
C PRO A 110 -2.90 1.48 -6.57
N THR A 111 -4.04 2.10 -6.32
CA THR A 111 -4.48 2.43 -4.97
C THR A 111 -5.99 2.32 -4.84
N VAL A 112 -6.43 1.69 -3.74
CA VAL A 112 -7.84 1.58 -3.37
C VAL A 112 -8.01 2.14 -1.96
N THR A 113 -9.07 2.92 -1.78
CA THR A 113 -9.44 3.51 -0.50
C THR A 113 -10.95 3.39 -0.28
N ASP A 114 -11.47 3.91 0.82
CA ASP A 114 -12.91 3.89 1.13
C ASP A 114 -13.48 2.48 1.03
N CYS A 115 -12.82 1.52 1.69
CA CYS A 115 -13.20 0.12 1.61
C CYS A 115 -14.49 -0.16 2.39
N ASP A 116 -15.28 -1.11 1.89
CA ASP A 116 -16.54 -1.51 2.51
C ASP A 116 -16.35 -2.19 3.88
N ILE A 117 -15.19 -2.81 4.07
CA ILE A 117 -14.76 -3.33 5.37
C ILE A 117 -13.35 -2.82 5.65
N ASP A 118 -12.97 -2.76 6.91
CA ASP A 118 -11.64 -2.26 7.27
C ASP A 118 -10.56 -3.25 6.84
N PRO A 119 -9.71 -2.89 5.86
CA PRO A 119 -8.66 -3.80 5.39
C PRO A 119 -7.68 -4.17 6.50
N LEU A 120 -7.47 -3.32 7.50
CA LEU A 120 -6.56 -3.60 8.60
C LEU A 120 -7.05 -4.75 9.49
N ASP A 121 -8.35 -5.04 9.48
CA ASP A 121 -8.90 -6.15 10.26
C ASP A 121 -8.81 -7.48 9.51
N HIS A 122 -8.47 -7.45 8.23
CA HIS A 122 -8.58 -8.63 7.37
C HIS A 122 -7.29 -8.99 6.63
N ILE A 123 -6.33 -8.08 6.54
CA ILE A 123 -5.06 -8.31 5.85
C ILE A 123 -3.94 -8.29 6.88
N ARG A 124 -3.06 -9.30 6.81
CA ARG A 124 -1.90 -9.40 7.67
C ARG A 124 -0.62 -9.26 6.86
N THR A 125 0.42 -8.75 7.49
CA THR A 125 1.74 -8.73 6.85
C THR A 125 2.13 -10.15 6.43
N GLY A 126 2.57 -10.27 5.19
CA GLY A 126 2.92 -11.57 4.59
C GLY A 126 1.82 -12.16 3.73
N ASP A 127 0.57 -11.72 3.87
CA ASP A 127 -0.49 -12.11 2.94
C ASP A 127 -0.13 -11.66 1.53
N TRP A 128 -0.59 -12.40 0.53
CA TRP A 128 -0.46 -11.97 -0.86
C TRP A 128 -1.70 -11.16 -1.24
N VAL A 129 -1.47 -9.98 -1.78
CA VAL A 129 -2.55 -9.03 -2.07
C VAL A 129 -2.43 -8.52 -3.50
N ARG A 130 -3.54 -8.51 -4.21
CA ARG A 130 -3.66 -7.88 -5.52
C ARG A 130 -4.60 -6.69 -5.42
N VAL A 131 -4.12 -5.53 -5.82
CA VAL A 131 -4.89 -4.29 -5.83
C VAL A 131 -5.26 -3.96 -7.26
N ASP A 132 -6.55 -3.84 -7.52
CA ASP A 132 -7.08 -3.44 -8.82
C ASP A 132 -7.68 -2.04 -8.67
N GLY A 133 -6.90 -1.04 -9.10
CA GLY A 133 -7.32 0.36 -9.01
C GLY A 133 -8.40 0.73 -10.03
N ASP A 134 -8.54 -0.04 -11.10
CA ASP A 134 -9.61 0.19 -12.08
C ASP A 134 -10.96 -0.27 -11.55
N ALA A 135 -11.00 -1.45 -10.95
CA ALA A 135 -12.23 -2.02 -10.42
C ALA A 135 -12.52 -1.57 -8.99
N GLY A 136 -11.52 -1.07 -8.27
CA GLY A 136 -11.66 -0.71 -6.87
C GLY A 136 -11.72 -1.91 -5.95
N THR A 137 -10.99 -2.97 -6.27
CA THR A 137 -11.02 -4.21 -5.49
C THR A 137 -9.65 -4.59 -4.96
N ILE A 138 -9.67 -5.31 -3.85
CA ILE A 138 -8.48 -5.85 -3.20
C ILE A 138 -8.72 -7.33 -2.98
N SER A 139 -7.91 -8.16 -3.60
CA SER A 139 -8.00 -9.62 -3.46
C SER A 139 -6.89 -10.10 -2.55
N VAL A 140 -7.23 -10.98 -1.61
CA VAL A 140 -6.31 -11.41 -0.54
C VAL A 140 -6.19 -12.93 -0.53
N TRP A 141 -4.94 -13.41 -0.50
CA TRP A 141 -4.59 -14.82 -0.32
C TRP A 141 -3.68 -14.95 0.88
N ASP A 142 -3.70 -16.11 1.54
CA ASP A 142 -2.80 -16.33 2.68
C ASP A 142 -1.33 -16.36 2.25
N ARG A 143 -1.08 -16.71 1.00
CA ARG A 143 0.27 -16.77 0.42
C ARG A 143 0.14 -16.60 -1.10
N LYS A 144 1.27 -16.37 -1.74
CA LYS A 144 1.30 -16.19 -3.19
C LYS A 144 0.65 -17.39 -3.89
N PRO A 145 -0.39 -17.17 -4.71
CA PRO A 145 -1.02 -18.24 -5.45
C PRO A 145 -0.11 -18.78 -6.54
N ASP A 146 -0.29 -20.04 -6.87
CA ASP A 146 0.46 -20.69 -7.94
C ASP A 146 0.05 -20.22 -9.34
#